data_aee5f867f9d2e885b31adfc023f9b824
#
_entry.id   aee5f867f9d2e885b31adfc023f9b824
#
_cell.length_a   1.000
_cell.length_b   1.000
_cell.length_c   1.000
_cell.angle_alpha   90.00
_cell.angle_beta   90.00
_cell.angle_gamma   90.00
#
_symmetry.space_group_name_H-M   'P 1'
#
loop_
_entity.id
_entity.type
_entity.pdbx_description
1 polymer ?
#
loop_
_entity_poly.entity_id
_entity_poly.type
_entity_poly.pdbx_seq_one_letter_code
_entity_poly.pdbx_strand_id
1 'polypeptide(L)'
;MVKNTNDQFSVESILAGLKRFQRSTVEYVFKRLYLDSDPALRFLIADEVGLGKTLEARGVIAKAIKHLRETLGEKHRIDIIYICSNGSIARQNIRKLNVAGGDGFQLNSRITLLPIQLSSLNNSSNKINFVSFTPGTSFDQKSNIGMMDERVLLYKMLQKPWNLRGMSALNLLQGNVRYANYFREKAWQELNINADISKRFSQMVCSKENAKLRDDFEKLCSQFQRSRKTVRPSDQRTERNRIIGNLRAILAEACIE
;
A
#
# COMPACT_ATOMS: atom_id res chain seq x y z
N MET A 1 36.45 3.01 19.55
CA MET A 1 35.17 3.51 20.10
C MET A 1 34.11 3.33 19.02
N VAL A 2 33.34 2.25 19.12
CA VAL A 2 32.24 1.96 18.20
C VAL A 2 31.10 2.89 18.62
N LYS A 3 30.73 3.85 17.75
CA LYS A 3 29.52 4.66 17.96
C LYS A 3 28.31 3.70 17.93
N ASN A 4 27.67 3.52 19.07
CA ASN A 4 26.37 2.87 19.16
C ASN A 4 25.38 3.65 18.29
N THR A 5 24.98 3.06 17.18
CA THR A 5 24.03 3.61 16.19
C THR A 5 22.56 3.47 16.62
N ASN A 6 22.28 3.34 17.93
CA ASN A 6 20.96 2.99 18.46
C ASN A 6 20.10 4.16 18.96
N ASP A 7 20.53 5.42 18.85
CA ASP A 7 19.67 6.57 19.20
C ASP A 7 19.09 7.22 17.95
N GLN A 8 18.12 6.56 17.31
CA GLN A 8 17.47 7.13 16.13
C GLN A 8 16.52 8.29 16.44
N PHE A 9 15.99 8.40 17.65
CA PHE A 9 15.23 9.56 18.12
C PHE A 9 15.16 9.58 19.66
N SER A 10 15.15 10.78 20.25
CA SER A 10 14.91 10.97 21.68
C SER A 10 13.47 11.43 21.91
N VAL A 11 12.72 10.67 22.67
CA VAL A 11 11.35 11.03 23.10
C VAL A 11 11.39 12.35 23.86
N GLU A 12 12.38 12.52 24.74
CA GLU A 12 12.58 13.70 25.56
C GLU A 12 12.78 14.96 24.69
N SER A 13 13.57 14.86 23.62
CA SER A 13 13.79 15.94 22.65
C SER A 13 12.48 16.32 21.92
N ILE A 14 11.69 15.34 21.51
CA ILE A 14 10.39 15.57 20.85
C ILE A 14 9.43 16.27 21.82
N LEU A 15 9.34 15.81 23.07
CA LEU A 15 8.46 16.39 24.07
C LEU A 15 8.94 17.79 24.51
N ALA A 16 10.24 18.04 24.55
CA ALA A 16 10.80 19.37 24.87
C ALA A 16 10.36 20.46 23.86
N GLY A 17 10.15 20.07 22.60
CA GLY A 17 9.65 20.99 21.56
C GLY A 17 8.15 21.31 21.64
N LEU A 18 7.40 20.65 22.54
CA LEU A 18 5.97 20.86 22.71
C LEU A 18 5.66 21.98 23.71
N LYS A 19 4.58 22.74 23.47
CA LYS A 19 4.00 23.65 24.45
C LYS A 19 3.46 22.85 25.64
N ARG A 20 3.31 23.50 26.81
CA ARG A 20 2.88 22.85 28.04
C ARG A 20 1.55 22.08 27.87
N PHE A 21 0.55 22.68 27.25
CA PHE A 21 -0.75 22.04 27.03
C PHE A 21 -0.63 20.82 26.09
N GLN A 22 0.13 20.95 24.99
CA GLN A 22 0.38 19.84 24.07
C GLN A 22 1.05 18.65 24.79
N ARG A 23 2.03 18.94 25.62
CA ARG A 23 2.70 17.90 26.43
C ARG A 23 1.71 17.22 27.39
N SER A 24 0.85 18.00 28.05
CA SER A 24 -0.19 17.44 28.93
C SER A 24 -1.16 16.54 28.15
N THR A 25 -1.57 16.93 26.94
CA THR A 25 -2.39 16.11 26.05
C THR A 25 -1.67 14.81 25.69
N VAL A 26 -0.41 14.88 25.29
CA VAL A 26 0.39 13.68 24.93
C VAL A 26 0.49 12.71 26.11
N GLU A 27 0.80 13.20 27.32
CA GLU A 27 0.91 12.36 28.51
C GLU A 27 -0.43 11.69 28.85
N TYR A 28 -1.51 12.45 28.80
CA TYR A 28 -2.84 11.93 29.07
C TYR A 28 -3.28 10.87 28.05
N VAL A 29 -3.12 11.16 26.73
CA VAL A 29 -3.49 10.22 25.65
C VAL A 29 -2.66 8.95 25.76
N PHE A 30 -1.35 9.08 25.94
CA PHE A 30 -0.47 7.93 26.07
C PHE A 30 -0.84 7.06 27.29
N LYS A 31 -1.11 7.68 28.44
CA LYS A 31 -1.57 6.97 29.64
C LYS A 31 -2.85 6.19 29.36
N ARG A 32 -3.85 6.84 28.75
CA ARG A 32 -5.15 6.22 28.41
C ARG A 32 -5.04 5.05 27.44
N LEU A 33 -4.12 5.11 26.48
CA LEU A 33 -3.97 4.07 25.46
C LEU A 33 -3.09 2.90 25.89
N TYR A 34 -2.10 3.14 26.78
CA TYR A 34 -1.06 2.13 27.05
C TYR A 34 -0.83 1.79 28.53
N LEU A 35 -1.15 2.67 29.47
CA LEU A 35 -0.73 2.52 30.87
C LEU A 35 -1.88 2.29 31.85
N ASP A 36 -3.11 2.59 31.48
CA ASP A 36 -4.26 2.37 32.37
C ASP A 36 -4.54 0.88 32.53
N SER A 37 -5.14 0.49 33.63
CA SER A 37 -5.55 -0.90 33.88
C SER A 37 -6.62 -1.40 32.90
N ASP A 38 -7.42 -0.48 32.34
CA ASP A 38 -8.37 -0.70 31.26
C ASP A 38 -8.04 0.28 30.12
N PRO A 39 -7.09 -0.08 29.23
CA PRO A 39 -6.61 0.84 28.21
C PRO A 39 -7.68 1.09 27.13
N ALA A 40 -7.83 2.36 26.77
CA ALA A 40 -8.73 2.74 25.69
C ALA A 40 -8.15 2.30 24.34
N LEU A 41 -8.99 1.68 23.50
CA LEU A 41 -8.60 1.30 22.13
C LEU A 41 -8.67 2.49 21.14
N ARG A 42 -9.31 3.59 21.52
CA ARG A 42 -9.54 4.77 20.69
C ARG A 42 -9.48 6.03 21.52
N PHE A 43 -8.93 7.09 20.94
CA PHE A 43 -8.90 8.40 21.55
C PHE A 43 -9.17 9.50 20.53
N LEU A 44 -9.99 10.50 20.85
CA LEU A 44 -10.29 11.64 20.01
C LEU A 44 -9.63 12.90 20.57
N ILE A 45 -8.78 13.55 19.77
CA ILE A 45 -8.23 14.87 20.04
C ILE A 45 -9.04 15.88 19.19
N ALA A 46 -9.92 16.63 19.85
CA ALA A 46 -10.87 17.55 19.21
C ALA A 46 -10.48 19.02 19.39
N ASP A 47 -9.19 19.34 19.43
CA ASP A 47 -8.68 20.69 19.56
C ASP A 47 -9.00 21.54 18.33
N GLU A 48 -8.98 22.87 18.49
CA GLU A 48 -9.14 23.81 17.37
C GLU A 48 -8.06 23.66 16.31
N VAL A 49 -8.37 24.14 15.10
CA VAL A 49 -7.42 24.13 13.98
C VAL A 49 -6.24 25.04 14.30
N GLY A 50 -5.03 24.57 14.04
CA GLY A 50 -3.81 25.35 14.28
C GLY A 50 -3.12 25.11 15.64
N LEU A 51 -3.76 24.43 16.61
CA LEU A 51 -3.16 24.18 17.92
C LEU A 51 -2.08 23.09 17.93
N GLY A 52 -1.82 22.46 16.78
CA GLY A 52 -0.68 21.56 16.63
C GLY A 52 -0.98 20.09 16.90
N LYS A 53 -2.20 19.60 16.60
CA LYS A 53 -2.59 18.19 16.71
C LYS A 53 -1.56 17.21 16.12
N THR A 54 -0.91 17.60 15.02
CA THR A 54 0.16 16.77 14.40
C THR A 54 1.39 16.63 15.31
N LEU A 55 1.72 17.67 16.09
CA LEU A 55 2.83 17.61 17.06
C LEU A 55 2.46 16.75 18.26
N GLU A 56 1.23 16.83 18.72
CA GLU A 56 0.72 15.95 19.79
C GLU A 56 0.71 14.50 19.34
N ALA A 57 0.18 14.22 18.14
CA ALA A 57 0.23 12.87 17.55
C ALA A 57 1.67 12.34 17.42
N ARG A 58 2.62 13.20 17.02
CA ARG A 58 4.05 12.85 16.96
C ARG A 58 4.59 12.47 18.35
N GLY A 59 4.22 13.23 19.37
CA GLY A 59 4.62 12.92 20.76
C GLY A 59 4.05 11.58 21.26
N VAL A 60 2.76 11.31 21.00
CA VAL A 60 2.12 10.03 21.34
C VAL A 60 2.80 8.87 20.61
N ILE A 61 3.07 9.01 19.29
CA ILE A 61 3.76 8.00 18.47
C ILE A 61 5.15 7.71 19.05
N ALA A 62 5.92 8.75 19.39
CA ALA A 62 7.26 8.58 19.96
C ALA A 62 7.22 7.76 21.27
N LYS A 63 6.31 8.10 22.19
CA LYS A 63 6.12 7.37 23.45
C LYS A 63 5.63 5.94 23.20
N ALA A 64 4.71 5.74 22.25
CA ALA A 64 4.20 4.42 21.88
C ALA A 64 5.31 3.51 21.33
N ILE A 65 6.14 4.02 20.42
CA ILE A 65 7.27 3.25 19.89
C ILE A 65 8.23 2.83 21.00
N LYS A 66 8.60 3.77 21.88
CA LYS A 66 9.49 3.48 23.01
C LYS A 66 8.89 2.37 23.89
N HIS A 67 7.64 2.54 24.30
CA HIS A 67 6.93 1.58 25.16
C HIS A 67 6.81 0.19 24.51
N LEU A 68 6.44 0.12 23.23
CA LEU A 68 6.31 -1.15 22.52
C LEU A 68 7.67 -1.85 22.35
N ARG A 69 8.76 -1.12 22.14
CA ARG A 69 10.10 -1.69 22.08
C ARG A 69 10.56 -2.24 23.44
N GLU A 70 10.29 -1.50 24.52
CA GLU A 70 10.59 -1.95 25.89
C GLU A 70 9.77 -3.21 26.26
N THR A 71 8.54 -3.31 25.80
CA THR A 71 7.62 -4.40 26.15
C THR A 71 7.76 -5.63 25.26
N LEU A 72 7.87 -5.41 23.92
CA LEU A 72 7.85 -6.48 22.91
C LEU A 72 9.25 -6.80 22.35
N GLY A 73 10.24 -5.95 22.64
CA GLY A 73 11.61 -6.06 22.17
C GLY A 73 11.88 -5.30 20.85
N GLU A 74 13.16 -4.95 20.66
CA GLU A 74 13.65 -4.11 19.53
C GLU A 74 13.39 -4.70 18.14
N LYS A 75 13.26 -6.02 18.03
CA LYS A 75 13.03 -6.72 16.76
C LYS A 75 11.56 -6.79 16.35
N HIS A 76 10.65 -6.37 17.23
CA HIS A 76 9.23 -6.38 16.93
C HIS A 76 8.88 -5.31 15.91
N ARG A 77 8.08 -5.69 14.91
CA ARG A 77 7.62 -4.78 13.86
C ARG A 77 6.51 -3.87 14.40
N ILE A 78 6.64 -2.57 14.16
CA ILE A 78 5.66 -1.54 14.53
C ILE A 78 5.20 -0.84 13.26
N ASP A 79 3.92 -0.89 12.97
CA ASP A 79 3.32 -0.21 11.83
C ASP A 79 2.45 0.97 12.31
N ILE A 80 2.77 2.16 11.85
CA ILE A 80 1.99 3.38 12.09
C ILE A 80 1.22 3.72 10.82
N ILE A 81 -0.10 3.62 10.87
CA ILE A 81 -0.97 3.85 9.73
C ILE A 81 -1.61 5.24 9.86
N TYR A 82 -1.28 6.11 8.93
CA TYR A 82 -1.86 7.45 8.83
C TYR A 82 -2.94 7.48 7.74
N ILE A 83 -4.18 7.74 8.14
CA ILE A 83 -5.32 7.77 7.22
C ILE A 83 -5.78 9.20 7.04
N CYS A 84 -5.87 9.68 5.80
CA CYS A 84 -6.48 10.97 5.48
C CYS A 84 -7.07 10.98 4.07
N SER A 85 -7.97 11.92 3.82
CA SER A 85 -8.68 12.05 2.53
C SER A 85 -7.82 12.61 1.38
N ASN A 86 -6.68 13.24 1.69
CA ASN A 86 -5.85 13.94 0.70
C ASN A 86 -4.40 13.43 0.72
N GLY A 87 -3.95 12.87 -0.40
CA GLY A 87 -2.61 12.30 -0.53
C GLY A 87 -1.47 13.32 -0.40
N SER A 88 -1.67 14.59 -0.76
CA SER A 88 -0.66 15.63 -0.57
C SER A 88 -0.49 15.99 0.91
N ILE A 89 -1.59 16.08 1.64
CA ILE A 89 -1.60 16.27 3.09
C ILE A 89 -0.99 15.05 3.78
N ALA A 90 -1.32 13.84 3.31
CA ALA A 90 -0.74 12.60 3.85
C ALA A 90 0.78 12.61 3.75
N ARG A 91 1.35 12.92 2.59
CA ARG A 91 2.81 13.03 2.39
C ARG A 91 3.47 14.04 3.32
N GLN A 92 2.86 15.21 3.48
CA GLN A 92 3.38 16.26 4.36
C GLN A 92 3.36 15.83 5.83
N ASN A 93 2.27 15.22 6.27
CA ASN A 93 2.09 14.84 7.67
C ASN A 93 2.91 13.60 8.04
N ILE A 94 3.04 12.61 7.17
CA ILE A 94 3.91 11.45 7.41
C ILE A 94 5.35 11.89 7.69
N ARG A 95 5.88 12.86 6.92
CA ARG A 95 7.23 13.39 7.17
C ARG A 95 7.35 14.03 8.56
N LYS A 96 6.30 14.72 9.02
CA LYS A 96 6.27 15.33 10.36
C LYS A 96 6.11 14.30 11.48
N LEU A 97 5.33 13.25 11.24
CA LEU A 97 5.04 12.19 12.20
C LEU A 97 6.17 11.16 12.31
N ASN A 98 7.00 11.02 11.27
CA ASN A 98 8.11 10.08 11.27
C ASN A 98 9.17 10.50 12.29
N VAL A 99 9.17 9.87 13.44
CA VAL A 99 10.11 10.09 14.54
C VAL A 99 11.34 9.20 14.45
N ALA A 100 11.27 8.11 13.68
CA ALA A 100 12.33 7.11 13.59
C ALA A 100 13.44 7.48 12.59
N GLY A 101 13.27 8.58 11.84
CA GLY A 101 14.17 8.93 10.74
C GLY A 101 14.03 8.00 9.52
N GLY A 102 14.78 8.30 8.48
CA GLY A 102 14.69 7.57 7.21
C GLY A 102 13.48 8.00 6.34
N ASP A 103 13.45 7.49 5.13
CA ASP A 103 12.31 7.71 4.23
C ASP A 103 11.14 6.85 4.72
N GLY A 104 10.17 7.49 5.38
CA GLY A 104 8.93 6.83 5.79
C GLY A 104 8.30 6.12 4.60
N PHE A 105 7.96 4.85 4.76
CA PHE A 105 7.32 4.08 3.71
C PHE A 105 5.95 4.67 3.40
N GLN A 106 5.81 5.22 2.21
CA GLN A 106 4.52 5.70 1.73
C GLN A 106 3.85 4.61 0.90
N LEU A 107 2.81 3.99 1.42
CA LEU A 107 1.79 3.35 0.60
C LEU A 107 1.04 4.45 -0.18
N ASN A 108 1.73 5.05 -1.13
CA ASN A 108 1.15 6.03 -2.08
C ASN A 108 0.31 5.37 -3.14
N SER A 109 0.01 4.12 -2.97
CA SER A 109 -0.49 3.31 -4.04
C SER A 109 -1.85 2.73 -3.68
N ARG A 110 -2.48 2.28 -4.70
CA ARG A 110 -3.73 1.54 -4.61
C ARG A 110 -3.48 0.25 -3.86
N ILE A 111 -4.49 -0.23 -3.15
CA ILE A 111 -4.43 -1.48 -2.40
C ILE A 111 -4.01 -2.67 -3.26
N THR A 112 -4.34 -2.64 -4.54
CA THR A 112 -3.92 -3.61 -5.55
C THR A 112 -2.40 -3.77 -5.72
N LEU A 113 -1.59 -2.82 -5.23
CA LEU A 113 -0.12 -2.92 -5.24
C LEU A 113 0.46 -3.42 -3.90
N LEU A 114 -0.40 -3.67 -2.91
CA LEU A 114 0.02 -4.22 -1.62
C LEU A 114 0.86 -5.50 -1.74
N PRO A 115 0.57 -6.45 -2.68
CA PRO A 115 1.35 -7.68 -2.80
C PRO A 115 2.86 -7.47 -2.99
N ILE A 116 3.28 -6.41 -3.69
CA ILE A 116 4.70 -6.10 -3.90
C ILE A 116 5.27 -5.18 -2.81
N GLN A 117 4.44 -4.49 -2.06
CA GLN A 117 4.87 -3.51 -1.05
C GLN A 117 5.08 -4.14 0.33
N LEU A 118 4.36 -5.22 0.65
CA LEU A 118 4.48 -5.91 1.94
C LEU A 118 5.90 -6.44 2.21
N SER A 119 6.61 -6.87 1.17
CA SER A 119 8.00 -7.31 1.31
C SER A 119 8.93 -6.17 1.77
N SER A 120 8.68 -4.95 1.32
CA SER A 120 9.44 -3.76 1.72
C SER A 120 9.19 -3.41 3.19
N LEU A 121 7.95 -3.56 3.68
CA LEU A 121 7.61 -3.35 5.10
C LEU A 121 8.34 -4.33 6.02
N ASN A 122 8.51 -5.57 5.60
CA ASN A 122 9.20 -6.58 6.38
C ASN A 122 10.74 -6.38 6.43
N ASN A 123 11.29 -5.70 5.43
CA ASN A 123 12.72 -5.49 5.25
C ASN A 123 13.24 -4.18 5.81
N SER A 124 12.38 -3.35 6.45
CA SER A 124 12.84 -2.11 7.08
C SER A 124 13.87 -2.42 8.17
N SER A 125 15.02 -1.76 8.12
CA SER A 125 16.13 -1.99 9.08
C SER A 125 15.71 -1.75 10.52
N ASN A 126 14.77 -0.83 10.73
CA ASN A 126 14.32 -0.39 12.05
C ASN A 126 13.05 -1.08 12.54
N LYS A 127 12.43 -1.92 11.71
CA LYS A 127 11.14 -2.53 12.01
C LYS A 127 10.01 -1.54 12.34
N ILE A 128 10.18 -0.26 12.02
CA ILE A 128 9.15 0.78 12.18
C ILE A 128 8.74 1.26 10.82
N ASN A 129 7.46 1.14 10.50
CA ASN A 129 6.90 1.53 9.23
C ASN A 129 5.87 2.65 9.43
N PHE A 130 6.01 3.72 8.65
CA PHE A 130 5.00 4.78 8.56
C PHE A 130 4.26 4.62 7.24
N VAL A 131 2.99 4.26 7.32
CA VAL A 131 2.16 3.94 6.16
C VAL A 131 1.08 5.00 6.02
N SER A 132 1.02 5.70 4.88
CA SER A 132 -0.10 6.58 4.59
C SER A 132 -1.18 5.86 3.80
N PHE A 133 -2.41 6.07 4.18
CA PHE A 133 -3.57 5.50 3.54
C PHE A 133 -4.55 6.60 3.15
N THR A 134 -4.86 6.73 1.87
CA THR A 134 -5.80 7.73 1.35
C THR A 134 -6.96 7.01 0.70
N PRO A 135 -8.10 6.82 1.40
CA PRO A 135 -9.19 5.96 0.93
C PRO A 135 -9.65 6.26 -0.51
N GLY A 136 -9.79 7.53 -0.87
CA GLY A 136 -10.18 7.94 -2.21
C GLY A 136 -9.21 7.56 -3.33
N THR A 137 -7.94 7.31 -3.00
CA THR A 137 -6.91 6.87 -3.97
C THR A 137 -6.61 5.39 -3.80
N SER A 138 -6.50 4.93 -2.57
CA SER A 138 -6.13 3.54 -2.26
C SER A 138 -7.19 2.54 -2.70
N PHE A 139 -8.46 2.91 -2.59
CA PHE A 139 -9.60 2.11 -3.06
C PHE A 139 -10.18 2.61 -4.39
N ASP A 140 -9.49 3.51 -5.12
CA ASP A 140 -10.01 4.03 -6.37
C ASP A 140 -10.09 2.93 -7.44
N GLN A 141 -11.30 2.50 -7.72
CA GLN A 141 -11.64 1.57 -8.82
C GLN A 141 -12.28 2.29 -10.02
N LYS A 142 -12.39 3.62 -9.99
CA LYS A 142 -13.05 4.40 -11.07
C LYS A 142 -12.35 4.28 -12.41
N SER A 143 -11.01 4.09 -12.41
CA SER A 143 -10.27 3.83 -13.62
C SER A 143 -10.30 2.33 -13.97
N ASN A 144 -11.11 1.94 -14.96
CA ASN A 144 -11.23 0.55 -15.38
C ASN A 144 -9.90 -0.11 -15.77
N ILE A 145 -8.97 0.65 -16.35
CA ILE A 145 -7.67 0.12 -16.81
C ILE A 145 -6.58 0.14 -15.71
N GLY A 146 -6.74 0.95 -14.68
CA GLY A 146 -5.75 1.10 -13.61
C GLY A 146 -4.40 1.68 -14.04
N MET A 147 -3.44 1.63 -13.11
CA MET A 147 -2.06 2.06 -13.36
C MET A 147 -1.28 0.98 -14.12
N MET A 148 -0.16 1.36 -14.71
CA MET A 148 0.72 0.42 -15.42
C MET A 148 1.24 -0.67 -14.47
N ASP A 149 1.68 -0.29 -13.28
CA ASP A 149 2.25 -1.22 -12.29
C ASP A 149 1.21 -2.25 -11.81
N GLU A 150 -0.07 -1.86 -11.68
CA GLU A 150 -1.16 -2.80 -11.40
C GLU A 150 -1.32 -3.84 -12.50
N ARG A 151 -1.22 -3.43 -13.77
CA ARG A 151 -1.34 -4.35 -14.91
C ARG A 151 -0.13 -5.28 -15.06
N VAL A 152 1.06 -4.79 -14.74
CA VAL A 152 2.27 -5.61 -14.66
C VAL A 152 2.09 -6.68 -13.57
N LEU A 153 1.62 -6.27 -12.39
CA LEU A 153 1.37 -7.19 -11.28
C LEU A 153 0.30 -8.23 -11.65
N LEU A 154 -0.82 -7.81 -12.24
CA LEU A 154 -1.86 -8.72 -12.73
C LEU A 154 -1.29 -9.73 -13.72
N TYR A 155 -0.46 -9.30 -14.67
CA TYR A 155 0.18 -10.22 -15.60
C TYR A 155 1.00 -11.29 -14.86
N LYS A 156 1.83 -10.88 -13.91
CA LYS A 156 2.65 -11.80 -13.09
C LYS A 156 1.81 -12.79 -12.28
N MET A 157 0.78 -12.28 -11.62
CA MET A 157 -0.07 -13.10 -10.75
C MET A 157 -0.97 -14.05 -11.53
N LEU A 158 -1.33 -13.72 -12.78
CA LEU A 158 -2.14 -14.58 -13.65
C LEU A 158 -1.33 -15.64 -14.41
N GLN A 159 -0.01 -15.49 -14.51
CA GLN A 159 0.83 -16.44 -15.29
C GLN A 159 0.63 -17.89 -14.85
N LYS A 160 0.68 -18.16 -13.55
CA LYS A 160 0.56 -19.51 -13.01
C LYS A 160 -0.90 -20.01 -13.01
N PRO A 161 -1.89 -19.33 -12.41
CA PRO A 161 -3.25 -19.84 -12.30
C PRO A 161 -3.95 -20.01 -13.66
N TRP A 162 -3.67 -19.15 -14.63
CA TRP A 162 -4.27 -19.22 -15.96
C TRP A 162 -3.33 -19.79 -17.02
N ASN A 163 -2.15 -20.27 -16.63
CA ASN A 163 -1.11 -20.79 -17.54
C ASN A 163 -0.84 -19.87 -18.72
N LEU A 164 -0.72 -18.56 -18.46
CA LEU A 164 -0.53 -17.56 -19.50
C LEU A 164 0.84 -17.74 -20.17
N ARG A 165 0.83 -17.96 -21.47
CA ARG A 165 2.04 -18.09 -22.30
C ARG A 165 1.99 -17.11 -23.48
N GLY A 166 3.16 -16.64 -23.88
CA GLY A 166 3.30 -15.78 -25.07
C GLY A 166 2.92 -14.32 -24.84
N MET A 167 2.84 -13.59 -25.94
CA MET A 167 2.74 -12.12 -25.96
C MET A 167 1.32 -11.59 -25.95
N SER A 168 0.31 -12.42 -26.19
CA SER A 168 -1.08 -11.97 -26.32
C SER A 168 -1.65 -11.38 -25.03
N ALA A 169 -1.48 -12.08 -23.92
CA ALA A 169 -1.89 -11.61 -22.60
C ALA A 169 -1.13 -10.34 -22.19
N LEU A 170 0.18 -10.29 -22.50
CA LEU A 170 1.00 -9.12 -22.24
C LEU A 170 0.50 -7.91 -23.04
N ASN A 171 0.19 -8.09 -24.33
CA ASN A 171 -0.34 -7.04 -25.21
C ASN A 171 -1.72 -6.56 -24.74
N LEU A 172 -2.59 -7.47 -24.26
CA LEU A 172 -3.88 -7.12 -23.72
C LEU A 172 -3.71 -6.23 -22.48
N LEU A 173 -2.89 -6.65 -21.52
CA LEU A 173 -2.68 -5.95 -20.25
C LEU A 173 -1.85 -4.68 -20.40
N GLN A 174 -1.01 -4.57 -21.41
CA GLN A 174 -0.24 -3.36 -21.69
C GLN A 174 -1.13 -2.11 -21.81
N GLY A 175 -2.32 -2.23 -22.38
CA GLY A 175 -3.25 -1.12 -22.54
C GLY A 175 -2.73 -0.05 -23.50
N ASN A 176 -3.06 1.21 -23.22
CA ASN A 176 -2.63 2.37 -24.02
C ASN A 176 -1.41 3.06 -23.40
N VAL A 177 -0.36 2.31 -23.08
CA VAL A 177 0.89 2.95 -22.59
C VAL A 177 1.64 3.57 -23.77
N ARG A 178 2.17 4.76 -23.52
CA ARG A 178 2.96 5.50 -24.51
C ARG A 178 4.22 4.74 -24.94
N TYR A 179 4.80 3.97 -24.04
CA TYR A 179 6.03 3.19 -24.25
C TYR A 179 5.79 1.70 -24.00
N ALA A 180 5.46 0.97 -25.06
CA ALA A 180 5.18 -0.46 -25.00
C ALA A 180 6.37 -1.29 -24.49
N ASN A 181 7.58 -0.94 -24.88
CA ASN A 181 8.79 -1.65 -24.46
C ASN A 181 9.01 -1.53 -22.95
N TYR A 182 8.80 -0.37 -22.37
CA TYR A 182 8.92 -0.16 -20.93
C TYR A 182 7.95 -1.03 -20.12
N PHE A 183 6.69 -1.20 -20.59
CA PHE A 183 5.75 -2.13 -19.96
C PHE A 183 6.27 -3.57 -19.99
N ARG A 184 6.82 -4.00 -21.13
CA ARG A 184 7.35 -5.35 -21.31
C ARG A 184 8.58 -5.59 -20.45
N GLU A 185 9.51 -4.65 -20.42
CA GLU A 185 10.70 -4.72 -19.56
C GLU A 185 10.30 -4.88 -18.08
N LYS A 186 9.37 -4.06 -17.59
CA LYS A 186 8.83 -4.22 -16.23
C LYS A 186 8.14 -5.57 -16.03
N ALA A 187 7.40 -6.05 -17.02
CA ALA A 187 6.73 -7.36 -16.93
C ALA A 187 7.72 -8.54 -16.92
N TRP A 188 8.94 -8.36 -17.38
CA TRP A 188 9.99 -9.39 -17.35
C TRP A 188 10.87 -9.31 -16.11
N GLN A 189 10.91 -8.19 -15.42
CA GLN A 189 11.62 -8.07 -14.14
C GLN A 189 11.01 -8.99 -13.09
N GLU A 190 11.84 -9.55 -12.23
CA GLU A 190 11.34 -10.29 -11.06
C GLU A 190 10.67 -9.34 -10.07
N LEU A 191 9.50 -9.74 -9.60
CA LEU A 191 8.76 -9.04 -8.55
C LEU A 191 8.67 -9.94 -7.33
N ASN A 192 9.06 -9.40 -6.19
CA ASN A 192 8.84 -10.08 -4.91
C ASN A 192 7.37 -9.88 -4.51
N ILE A 193 6.54 -10.87 -4.82
CA ILE A 193 5.09 -10.83 -4.57
C ILE A 193 4.79 -11.61 -3.30
N ASN A 194 4.00 -11.03 -2.41
CA ASN A 194 3.55 -11.71 -1.19
C ASN A 194 2.81 -13.00 -1.53
N ALA A 195 3.27 -14.11 -0.94
CA ALA A 195 2.79 -15.45 -1.25
C ALA A 195 1.33 -15.68 -0.85
N ASP A 196 0.89 -15.14 0.29
CA ASP A 196 -0.46 -15.33 0.82
C ASP A 196 -1.50 -14.60 -0.06
N ILE A 197 -1.24 -13.34 -0.41
CA ILE A 197 -2.10 -12.60 -1.33
C ILE A 197 -2.11 -13.25 -2.71
N SER A 198 -0.96 -13.71 -3.19
CA SER A 198 -0.87 -14.42 -4.48
C SER A 198 -1.70 -15.71 -4.48
N LYS A 199 -1.69 -16.44 -3.38
CA LYS A 199 -2.49 -17.67 -3.20
C LYS A 199 -4.00 -17.35 -3.20
N ARG A 200 -4.44 -16.36 -2.39
CA ARG A 200 -5.84 -15.93 -2.36
C ARG A 200 -6.33 -15.47 -3.74
N PHE A 201 -5.59 -14.57 -4.38
CA PHE A 201 -5.91 -14.11 -5.73
C PHE A 201 -6.03 -15.28 -6.73
N SER A 202 -5.09 -16.24 -6.69
CA SER A 202 -5.10 -17.42 -7.54
C SER A 202 -6.38 -18.27 -7.33
N GLN A 203 -6.78 -18.46 -6.08
CA GLN A 203 -8.02 -19.17 -5.74
C GLN A 203 -9.26 -18.45 -6.28
N MET A 204 -9.31 -17.12 -6.11
CA MET A 204 -10.45 -16.31 -6.56
C MET A 204 -10.57 -16.31 -8.09
N VAL A 205 -9.48 -16.08 -8.82
CA VAL A 205 -9.54 -16.06 -10.31
C VAL A 205 -9.80 -17.42 -10.94
N CYS A 206 -9.56 -18.51 -10.20
CA CYS A 206 -9.88 -19.88 -10.62
C CYS A 206 -11.23 -20.39 -10.11
N SER A 207 -11.97 -19.58 -9.36
CA SER A 207 -13.30 -19.95 -8.85
C SER A 207 -14.31 -20.10 -10.00
N LYS A 208 -15.38 -20.87 -9.76
CA LYS A 208 -16.49 -21.04 -10.72
C LYS A 208 -17.18 -19.71 -11.06
N GLU A 209 -17.23 -18.79 -10.11
CA GLU A 209 -17.83 -17.46 -10.27
C GLU A 209 -17.08 -16.62 -11.30
N ASN A 210 -15.75 -16.79 -11.38
CA ASN A 210 -14.88 -16.07 -12.30
C ASN A 210 -14.54 -16.83 -13.59
N ALA A 211 -15.15 -18.00 -13.85
CA ALA A 211 -14.89 -18.78 -15.06
C ALA A 211 -15.19 -17.99 -16.34
N LYS A 212 -16.31 -17.25 -16.37
CA LYS A 212 -16.67 -16.39 -17.50
C LYS A 212 -15.63 -15.28 -17.74
N LEU A 213 -15.07 -14.71 -16.69
CA LEU A 213 -14.03 -13.68 -16.80
C LEU A 213 -12.77 -14.25 -17.46
N ARG A 214 -12.40 -15.47 -17.15
CA ARG A 214 -11.30 -16.18 -17.78
C ARG A 214 -11.55 -16.43 -19.26
N ASP A 215 -12.74 -16.96 -19.62
CA ASP A 215 -13.13 -17.22 -21.01
C ASP A 215 -13.12 -15.92 -21.84
N ASP A 216 -13.67 -14.85 -21.31
CA ASP A 216 -13.67 -13.52 -21.95
C ASP A 216 -12.23 -13.02 -22.17
N PHE A 217 -11.35 -13.22 -21.18
CA PHE A 217 -9.93 -12.86 -21.28
C PHE A 217 -9.22 -13.67 -22.37
N GLU A 218 -9.38 -14.99 -22.40
CA GLU A 218 -8.77 -15.89 -23.40
C GLU A 218 -9.26 -15.55 -24.81
N LYS A 219 -10.56 -15.33 -24.97
CA LYS A 219 -11.17 -14.91 -26.23
C LYS A 219 -10.60 -13.59 -26.71
N LEU A 220 -10.46 -12.61 -25.83
CA LEU A 220 -9.89 -11.32 -26.19
C LEU A 220 -8.38 -11.43 -26.48
N CYS A 221 -7.63 -12.27 -25.76
CA CYS A 221 -6.22 -12.55 -26.05
C CYS A 221 -6.00 -13.05 -27.47
N SER A 222 -6.86 -13.94 -28.00
CA SER A 222 -6.76 -14.45 -29.36
C SER A 222 -6.86 -13.36 -30.43
N GLN A 223 -7.65 -12.32 -30.16
CA GLN A 223 -7.78 -11.15 -31.04
C GLN A 223 -6.53 -10.25 -31.00
N PHE A 224 -5.81 -10.20 -29.89
CA PHE A 224 -4.58 -9.42 -29.73
C PHE A 224 -3.34 -10.07 -30.32
N GLN A 225 -3.38 -11.34 -30.70
CA GLN A 225 -2.29 -12.00 -31.43
C GLN A 225 -2.14 -11.48 -32.86
N ARG A 226 -3.26 -11.11 -33.49
CA ARG A 226 -3.31 -10.77 -34.93
C ARG A 226 -2.97 -9.32 -35.25
N SER A 227 -2.93 -8.42 -34.31
CA SER A 227 -2.85 -6.97 -34.57
C SER A 227 -1.56 -6.34 -34.06
N ARG A 228 -0.52 -6.34 -34.91
CA ARG A 228 0.71 -5.55 -34.64
C ARG A 228 0.58 -4.06 -34.96
N LYS A 229 -0.43 -3.61 -35.72
CA LYS A 229 -0.40 -2.24 -36.36
C LYS A 229 -1.74 -1.50 -36.48
N THR A 230 -2.88 -2.02 -36.04
CA THR A 230 -4.17 -1.34 -36.28
C THR A 230 -4.73 -0.65 -35.03
N VAL A 231 -5.24 0.56 -35.23
CA VAL A 231 -6.09 1.27 -34.29
C VAL A 231 -7.27 0.33 -33.93
N ARG A 232 -7.35 -0.03 -32.71
CA ARG A 232 -8.33 -1.04 -32.24
C ARG A 232 -9.73 -0.46 -32.26
N PRO A 233 -10.76 -1.20 -32.69
CA PRO A 233 -12.14 -0.78 -32.58
C PRO A 233 -12.49 -0.35 -31.15
N SER A 234 -13.38 0.64 -31.00
CA SER A 234 -13.85 1.15 -29.70
C SER A 234 -14.34 0.03 -28.78
N ASP A 235 -15.00 -0.97 -29.33
CA ASP A 235 -15.62 -2.06 -28.59
C ASP A 235 -14.59 -2.99 -27.92
N GLN A 236 -13.48 -3.28 -28.60
CA GLN A 236 -12.37 -4.04 -27.99
C GLN A 236 -11.71 -3.30 -26.83
N ARG A 237 -11.64 -1.98 -26.92
CA ARG A 237 -11.10 -1.14 -25.83
C ARG A 237 -12.00 -1.18 -24.61
N THR A 238 -13.30 -1.09 -24.81
CA THR A 238 -14.29 -1.15 -23.74
C THR A 238 -14.23 -2.50 -23.02
N GLU A 239 -14.26 -3.60 -23.79
CA GLU A 239 -14.22 -4.94 -23.26
C GLU A 239 -12.89 -5.23 -22.51
N ARG A 240 -11.76 -4.83 -23.07
CA ARG A 240 -10.48 -4.92 -22.37
C ARG A 240 -10.50 -4.18 -21.03
N ASN A 241 -11.02 -2.96 -21.01
CA ASN A 241 -11.08 -2.15 -19.81
C ASN A 241 -11.99 -2.78 -18.75
N ARG A 242 -13.09 -3.39 -19.17
CA ARG A 242 -14.00 -4.14 -18.30
C ARG A 242 -13.27 -5.34 -17.65
N ILE A 243 -12.57 -6.14 -18.44
CA ILE A 243 -11.82 -7.31 -17.97
C ILE A 243 -10.72 -6.89 -16.99
N ILE A 244 -9.92 -5.88 -17.33
CA ILE A 244 -8.87 -5.38 -16.45
C ILE A 244 -9.47 -4.82 -15.15
N GLY A 245 -10.60 -4.12 -15.23
CA GLY A 245 -11.32 -3.59 -14.07
C GLY A 245 -11.75 -4.69 -13.11
N ASN A 246 -12.34 -5.77 -13.64
CA ASN A 246 -12.76 -6.92 -12.83
C ASN A 246 -11.57 -7.64 -12.19
N LEU A 247 -10.48 -7.85 -12.90
CA LEU A 247 -9.26 -8.44 -12.35
C LEU A 247 -8.66 -7.59 -11.22
N ARG A 248 -8.72 -6.26 -11.36
CA ARG A 248 -8.28 -5.34 -10.31
C ARG A 248 -9.20 -5.39 -9.08
N ALA A 249 -10.50 -5.55 -9.28
CA ALA A 249 -11.45 -5.71 -8.18
C ALA A 249 -11.15 -6.98 -7.38
N ILE A 250 -10.96 -8.12 -8.06
CA ILE A 250 -10.58 -9.39 -7.43
C ILE A 250 -9.22 -9.25 -6.69
N LEU A 251 -8.25 -8.56 -7.29
CA LEU A 251 -6.96 -8.34 -6.64
C LEU A 251 -7.10 -7.45 -5.39
N ALA A 252 -7.94 -6.42 -5.44
CA ALA A 252 -8.19 -5.57 -4.29
C ALA A 252 -8.85 -6.37 -3.15
N GLU A 253 -9.82 -7.23 -3.45
CA GLU A 253 -10.47 -8.12 -2.50
C GLU A 253 -9.45 -9.08 -1.85
N ALA A 254 -8.62 -9.75 -2.66
CA ALA A 254 -7.55 -10.63 -2.16
C ALA A 254 -6.51 -9.91 -1.26
N CYS A 255 -6.43 -8.59 -1.33
CA CYS A 255 -5.57 -7.78 -0.46
C CYS A 255 -6.21 -7.40 0.87
N ILE A 256 -7.54 -7.46 0.97
CA ILE A 256 -8.30 -7.04 2.17
C ILE A 256 -8.53 -8.24 3.11
N GLU A 257 -8.75 -9.42 2.58
CA GLU A 257 -8.88 -10.68 3.33
C GLU A 257 -7.53 -11.15 3.91
#